data_5d7d71176cb00294bd35c7c2596c8004
#
_entry.id   5d7d71176cb00294bd35c7c2596c8004
#
_cell.length_a   1.000
_cell.length_b   1.000
_cell.length_c   1.000
_cell.angle_alpha   90.00
_cell.angle_beta   90.00
_cell.angle_gamma   90.00
#
_symmetry.space_group_name_H-M   'P 1'
#
loop_
_entity.id
_entity.type
_entity.pdbx_description
1 polymer ?
#
loop_
_entity_poly.entity_id
_entity_poly.type
_entity_poly.pdbx_seq_one_letter_code
_entity_poly.pdbx_strand_id
1 'polypeptide(L)'
;MIALGLMMTYDEPRFLLADKVLVATPVILLIAYIIIKIPFSYRMIRAGFIGLDGNMEEAAQVMGAKPFYTMRKVILPILMPIVLSVIVLNFNGLLSEYDLSVFLYHPSYQPLGIVIKMATDETATIDAQAMAFVYTVILMIISTIALWLGRYHGIQTIKSFFAKEN
;
A
#
# COMPACT_ATOMS: atom_id res chain seq x y z
N MET A 1 -12.87 8.77 10.44
CA MET A 1 -14.21 8.60 9.85
C MET A 1 -14.42 7.24 9.19
N ILE A 2 -13.54 6.78 8.27
CA ILE A 2 -13.67 5.46 7.59
C ILE A 2 -13.70 4.30 8.61
N ALA A 3 -12.79 4.29 9.58
CA ALA A 3 -12.73 3.26 10.61
C ALA A 3 -14.00 3.16 11.44
N LEU A 4 -14.52 4.31 11.89
CA LEU A 4 -15.79 4.37 12.64
C LEU A 4 -16.97 3.90 11.78
N GLY A 5 -17.03 4.30 10.51
CA GLY A 5 -18.06 3.82 9.59
C GLY A 5 -18.03 2.32 9.39
N LEU A 6 -16.84 1.73 9.22
CA LEU A 6 -16.68 0.28 9.10
C LEU A 6 -17.04 -0.44 10.42
N MET A 7 -16.61 0.09 11.56
CA MET A 7 -16.96 -0.45 12.88
C MET A 7 -18.48 -0.48 13.06
N MET A 8 -19.16 0.65 12.88
CA MET A 8 -20.62 0.74 13.04
C MET A 8 -21.40 -0.10 12.03
N THR A 9 -20.84 -0.31 10.84
CA THR A 9 -21.52 -1.08 9.79
C THR A 9 -21.39 -2.59 9.99
N TYR A 10 -20.28 -3.06 10.53
CA TYR A 10 -19.94 -4.50 10.60
C TYR A 10 -19.86 -5.05 12.04
N ASP A 11 -20.30 -4.25 13.04
CA ASP A 11 -20.40 -4.68 14.44
C ASP A 11 -21.58 -5.63 14.67
N GLU A 12 -22.61 -5.58 13.80
CA GLU A 12 -23.77 -6.48 13.87
C GLU A 12 -23.65 -7.63 12.85
N PRO A 13 -24.10 -8.85 13.23
CA PRO A 13 -24.15 -9.98 12.30
C PRO A 13 -25.13 -9.66 11.17
N ARG A 14 -24.65 -9.74 9.91
CA ARG A 14 -25.48 -9.49 8.72
C ARG A 14 -25.60 -10.75 7.87
N PHE A 15 -26.77 -10.96 7.28
CA PHE A 15 -27.08 -12.08 6.38
C PHE A 15 -26.09 -12.22 5.20
N LEU A 16 -25.57 -11.11 4.67
CA LEU A 16 -24.57 -11.09 3.57
C LEU A 16 -23.19 -11.66 3.94
N LEU A 17 -22.90 -11.86 5.22
CA LEU A 17 -21.59 -12.25 5.76
C LEU A 17 -21.65 -13.55 6.56
N ALA A 18 -22.60 -14.43 6.24
CA ALA A 18 -22.80 -15.71 6.92
C ALA A 18 -22.93 -15.55 8.46
N ASP A 19 -23.63 -14.52 8.90
CA ASP A 19 -23.96 -14.22 10.31
C ASP A 19 -22.75 -14.05 11.25
N LYS A 20 -21.58 -13.66 10.67
CA LYS A 20 -20.35 -13.40 11.43
C LYS A 20 -20.11 -11.92 11.63
N VAL A 21 -19.71 -11.55 12.84
CA VAL A 21 -19.19 -10.21 13.15
C VAL A 21 -17.80 -10.10 12.54
N LEU A 22 -17.58 -9.11 11.66
CA LEU A 22 -16.29 -8.87 11.02
C LEU A 22 -15.39 -7.92 11.81
N VAL A 23 -15.96 -7.13 12.72
CA VAL A 23 -15.18 -6.25 13.59
C VAL A 23 -14.16 -7.06 14.40
N ALA A 24 -12.98 -6.51 14.56
CA ALA A 24 -11.84 -7.18 15.18
C ALA A 24 -11.33 -8.44 14.44
N THR A 25 -11.57 -8.55 13.13
CA THR A 25 -10.95 -9.58 12.30
C THR A 25 -9.84 -8.98 11.42
N PRO A 26 -8.80 -9.75 11.04
CA PRO A 26 -7.80 -9.28 10.08
C PRO A 26 -8.39 -8.87 8.73
N VAL A 27 -9.55 -9.42 8.36
CA VAL A 27 -10.21 -9.17 7.08
C VAL A 27 -10.73 -7.73 7.00
N ILE A 28 -11.42 -7.24 8.04
CA ILE A 28 -11.92 -5.86 8.04
C ILE A 28 -10.78 -4.85 8.06
N LEU A 29 -9.70 -5.16 8.78
CA LEU A 29 -8.50 -4.34 8.81
C LEU A 29 -7.86 -4.24 7.42
N LEU A 30 -7.77 -5.37 6.69
CA LEU A 30 -7.26 -5.39 5.33
C LEU A 30 -8.13 -4.57 4.37
N ILE A 31 -9.46 -4.72 4.45
CA ILE A 31 -10.41 -3.94 3.65
C ILE A 31 -10.24 -2.43 3.93
N ALA A 32 -10.13 -2.05 5.20
CA ALA A 32 -9.94 -0.67 5.62
C ALA A 32 -8.62 -0.10 5.06
N TYR A 33 -7.53 -0.87 5.09
CA TYR A 33 -6.25 -0.49 4.51
C TYR A 33 -6.33 -0.29 3.00
N ILE A 34 -7.03 -1.16 2.28
CA ILE A 34 -7.26 -1.00 0.84
C ILE A 34 -7.99 0.31 0.58
N ILE A 35 -9.10 0.57 1.28
CA ILE A 35 -9.92 1.76 1.08
C ILE A 35 -9.11 3.05 1.30
N ILE A 36 -8.31 3.13 2.37
CA ILE A 36 -7.54 4.35 2.66
C ILE A 36 -6.38 4.58 1.67
N LYS A 37 -5.84 3.51 1.08
CA LYS A 37 -4.72 3.62 0.13
C LYS A 37 -5.14 3.80 -1.33
N ILE A 38 -6.39 3.50 -1.69
CA ILE A 38 -6.90 3.70 -3.06
C ILE A 38 -6.75 5.15 -3.54
N PRO A 39 -7.16 6.22 -2.80
CA PRO A 39 -7.08 7.58 -3.32
C PRO A 39 -5.64 8.02 -3.61
N PHE A 40 -4.70 7.65 -2.76
CA PHE A 40 -3.29 7.95 -2.96
C PHE A 40 -2.73 7.22 -4.18
N SER A 41 -2.96 5.90 -4.25
CA SER A 41 -2.49 5.05 -5.36
C SER A 41 -3.04 5.53 -6.70
N TYR A 42 -4.33 5.85 -6.74
CA TYR A 42 -4.98 6.38 -7.94
C TYR A 42 -4.35 7.69 -8.42
N ARG A 43 -4.11 8.65 -7.50
CA ARG A 43 -3.50 9.94 -7.85
C ARG A 43 -2.09 9.76 -8.43
N MET A 44 -1.29 8.90 -7.82
CA MET A 44 0.09 8.66 -8.24
C MET A 44 0.16 7.97 -9.60
N ILE A 45 -0.65 6.94 -9.81
CA ILE A 45 -0.71 6.22 -11.09
C ILE A 45 -1.27 7.13 -12.18
N ARG A 46 -2.31 7.90 -11.88
CA ARG A 46 -2.88 8.89 -12.81
C ARG A 46 -1.85 9.95 -13.22
N ALA A 47 -1.06 10.47 -12.28
CA ALA A 47 0.01 11.40 -12.60
C ALA A 47 1.05 10.78 -13.54
N GLY A 48 1.38 9.49 -13.34
CA GLY A 48 2.22 8.74 -14.25
C GLY A 48 1.63 8.61 -15.66
N PHE A 49 0.34 8.34 -15.77
CA PHE A 49 -0.35 8.30 -17.05
C PHE A 49 -0.35 9.65 -17.81
N ILE A 50 -0.60 10.74 -17.09
CA ILE A 50 -0.59 12.09 -17.69
C ILE A 50 0.81 12.47 -18.17
N GLY A 51 1.86 11.95 -17.54
CA GLY A 51 3.24 12.17 -17.95
C GLY A 51 3.70 11.36 -19.17
N LEU A 52 2.88 10.43 -19.68
CA LEU A 52 3.19 9.71 -20.91
C LEU A 52 2.93 10.59 -22.13
N ASP A 53 3.80 10.47 -23.13
CA ASP A 53 3.58 11.13 -24.43
C ASP A 53 2.41 10.46 -25.16
N GLY A 54 1.37 11.24 -25.48
CA GLY A 54 0.19 10.78 -26.22
C GLY A 54 0.53 10.18 -27.60
N ASN A 55 1.61 10.62 -28.20
CA ASN A 55 2.09 10.12 -29.50
C ASN A 55 2.44 8.63 -29.48
N MET A 56 2.76 8.06 -28.30
CA MET A 56 3.06 6.62 -28.18
C MET A 56 1.84 5.74 -28.51
N GLU A 57 0.67 6.17 -28.08
CA GLU A 57 -0.58 5.44 -28.36
C GLU A 57 -0.97 5.57 -29.84
N GLU A 58 -0.86 6.77 -30.38
CA GLU A 58 -1.13 7.04 -31.80
C GLU A 58 -0.16 6.26 -32.71
N ALA A 59 1.14 6.26 -32.39
CA ALA A 59 2.14 5.50 -33.14
C ALA A 59 1.85 3.99 -33.12
N ALA A 60 1.44 3.44 -31.99
CA ALA A 60 1.06 2.04 -31.89
C ALA A 60 -0.20 1.72 -32.73
N GLN A 61 -1.19 2.63 -32.76
CA GLN A 61 -2.39 2.47 -33.57
C GLN A 61 -2.08 2.52 -35.08
N VAL A 62 -1.19 3.41 -35.50
CA VAL A 62 -0.74 3.50 -36.91
C VAL A 62 -0.07 2.21 -37.35
N MET A 63 0.66 1.53 -36.45
CA MET A 63 1.25 0.21 -36.69
C MET A 63 0.23 -0.94 -36.60
N GLY A 64 -1.07 -0.66 -36.44
CA GLY A 64 -2.12 -1.68 -36.37
C GLY A 64 -2.24 -2.38 -35.03
N ALA A 65 -1.63 -1.88 -33.96
CA ALA A 65 -1.73 -2.46 -32.65
C ALA A 65 -3.13 -2.21 -32.04
N LYS A 66 -3.74 -3.26 -31.48
CA LYS A 66 -5.02 -3.11 -30.75
C LYS A 66 -4.80 -2.40 -29.41
N PRO A 67 -5.78 -1.61 -28.91
CA PRO A 67 -5.64 -0.84 -27.66
C PRO A 67 -5.20 -1.68 -26.46
N PHE A 68 -5.73 -2.88 -26.30
CA PHE A 68 -5.34 -3.79 -25.23
C PHE A 68 -3.88 -4.28 -25.34
N TYR A 69 -3.40 -4.49 -26.56
CA TYR A 69 -2.00 -4.85 -26.82
C TYR A 69 -1.07 -3.68 -26.47
N THR A 70 -1.39 -2.46 -26.90
CA THR A 70 -0.66 -1.24 -26.58
C THR A 70 -0.60 -1.01 -25.07
N MET A 71 -1.73 -1.15 -24.36
CA MET A 71 -1.77 -1.04 -22.91
C MET A 71 -0.81 -2.01 -22.24
N ARG A 72 -0.86 -3.28 -22.61
CA ARG A 72 -0.09 -4.35 -21.95
C ARG A 72 1.39 -4.35 -22.33
N LYS A 73 1.72 -4.03 -23.58
CA LYS A 73 3.09 -4.17 -24.11
C LYS A 73 3.89 -2.88 -24.13
N VAL A 74 3.22 -1.73 -24.13
CA VAL A 74 3.87 -0.41 -24.20
C VAL A 74 3.63 0.36 -22.90
N ILE A 75 2.39 0.67 -22.58
CA ILE A 75 2.05 1.57 -21.48
C ILE A 75 2.38 0.96 -20.11
N LEU A 76 1.96 -0.26 -19.86
CA LEU A 76 2.14 -0.91 -18.56
C LEU A 76 3.62 -1.07 -18.17
N PRO A 77 4.55 -1.50 -19.05
CA PRO A 77 5.97 -1.57 -18.70
C PRO A 77 6.59 -0.20 -18.37
N ILE A 78 6.17 0.86 -19.06
CA ILE A 78 6.65 2.22 -18.80
C ILE A 78 6.14 2.75 -17.45
N LEU A 79 4.92 2.38 -17.06
CA LEU A 79 4.34 2.74 -15.76
C LEU A 79 4.84 1.87 -14.60
N MET A 80 5.45 0.72 -14.87
CA MET A 80 5.88 -0.24 -13.84
C MET A 80 6.75 0.37 -12.73
N PRO A 81 7.74 1.23 -13.02
CA PRO A 81 8.53 1.89 -11.98
C PRO A 81 7.69 2.75 -11.04
N ILE A 82 6.66 3.42 -11.57
CA ILE A 82 5.72 4.24 -10.77
C ILE A 82 4.86 3.33 -9.90
N VAL A 83 4.32 2.25 -10.46
CA VAL A 83 3.53 1.25 -9.73
C VAL A 83 4.34 0.65 -8.58
N LEU A 84 5.60 0.24 -8.83
CA LEU A 84 6.49 -0.28 -7.81
C LEU A 84 6.75 0.75 -6.70
N SER A 85 6.98 2.01 -7.06
CA SER A 85 7.16 3.09 -6.09
C SER A 85 5.91 3.29 -5.22
N VAL A 86 4.71 3.24 -5.80
CA VAL A 86 3.43 3.34 -5.08
C VAL A 86 3.25 2.17 -4.13
N ILE A 87 3.59 0.95 -4.54
CA ILE A 87 3.52 -0.24 -3.68
C ILE A 87 4.42 -0.07 -2.45
N VAL A 88 5.67 0.35 -2.65
CA VAL A 88 6.63 0.54 -1.54
C VAL A 88 6.20 1.66 -0.60
N LEU A 89 5.69 2.78 -1.13
CA LEU A 89 5.18 3.89 -0.31
C LEU A 89 3.94 3.47 0.49
N ASN A 90 3.02 2.72 -0.10
CA ASN A 90 1.86 2.18 0.60
C ASN A 90 2.28 1.19 1.69
N PHE A 91 3.21 0.29 1.39
CA PHE A 91 3.74 -0.66 2.37
C PHE A 91 4.34 0.07 3.58
N ASN A 92 5.21 1.06 3.36
CA ASN A 92 5.77 1.86 4.44
C ASN A 92 4.69 2.60 5.25
N GLY A 93 3.72 3.19 4.58
CA GLY A 93 2.63 3.89 5.26
C GLY A 93 1.72 2.96 6.07
N LEU A 94 1.61 1.68 5.69
CA LEU A 94 0.81 0.70 6.42
C LEU A 94 1.55 0.12 7.64
N LEU A 95 2.87 0.03 7.60
CA LEU A 95 3.67 -0.45 8.73
C LEU A 95 3.51 0.40 10.00
N SER A 96 3.32 1.71 9.83
CA SER A 96 3.17 2.68 10.92
C SER A 96 1.73 3.17 11.09
N GLU A 97 0.76 2.55 10.42
CA GLU A 97 -0.63 2.98 10.47
C GLU A 97 -1.25 2.68 11.84
N TYR A 98 -1.56 3.75 12.58
CA TYR A 98 -2.16 3.69 13.90
C TYR A 98 -3.65 4.09 13.89
N ASP A 99 -3.97 5.20 13.24
CA ASP A 99 -5.27 5.87 13.39
C ASP A 99 -6.47 5.02 12.96
N LEU A 100 -6.27 4.21 11.92
CA LEU A 100 -7.31 3.29 11.44
C LEU A 100 -7.28 1.98 12.23
N SER A 101 -6.07 1.50 12.53
CA SER A 101 -5.85 0.23 13.18
C SER A 101 -6.43 0.20 14.61
N VAL A 102 -6.37 1.31 15.35
CA VAL A 102 -6.83 1.39 16.75
C VAL A 102 -8.31 1.07 16.93
N PHE A 103 -9.13 1.30 15.91
CA PHE A 103 -10.56 1.00 15.95
C PHE A 103 -10.93 -0.41 15.48
N LEU A 104 -10.06 -1.06 14.71
CA LEU A 104 -10.39 -2.29 13.99
C LEU A 104 -9.50 -3.48 14.34
N TYR A 105 -8.47 -3.30 15.18
CA TYR A 105 -7.57 -4.39 15.56
C TYR A 105 -8.21 -5.37 16.54
N HIS A 106 -7.71 -6.59 16.54
CA HIS A 106 -8.03 -7.58 17.56
C HIS A 106 -6.87 -7.71 18.55
N PRO A 107 -7.12 -7.87 19.86
CA PRO A 107 -6.07 -7.99 20.85
C PRO A 107 -5.02 -9.08 20.57
N SER A 108 -5.43 -10.17 19.91
CA SER A 108 -4.51 -11.26 19.50
C SER A 108 -3.68 -10.95 18.26
N TYR A 109 -4.01 -9.90 17.49
CA TYR A 109 -3.36 -9.53 16.23
C TYR A 109 -3.14 -8.02 16.18
N GLN A 110 -2.18 -7.56 16.97
CA GLN A 110 -1.88 -6.14 17.07
C GLN A 110 -0.93 -5.70 15.94
N PRO A 111 -1.34 -4.77 15.07
CA PRO A 111 -0.43 -4.14 14.11
C PRO A 111 0.72 -3.43 14.82
N LEU A 112 1.90 -3.42 14.19
CA LEU A 112 3.12 -2.87 14.78
C LEU A 112 2.97 -1.40 15.21
N GLY A 113 2.24 -0.59 14.44
CA GLY A 113 1.94 0.80 14.77
C GLY A 113 1.22 0.97 16.11
N ILE A 114 0.30 0.05 16.44
CA ILE A 114 -0.41 0.04 17.74
C ILE A 114 0.55 -0.33 18.86
N VAL A 115 1.34 -1.38 18.68
CA VAL A 115 2.30 -1.84 19.70
C VAL A 115 3.29 -0.73 20.06
N ILE A 116 3.85 -0.05 19.05
CA ILE A 116 4.77 1.07 19.27
C ILE A 116 4.07 2.22 19.99
N LYS A 117 2.87 2.58 19.57
CA LYS A 117 2.14 3.71 20.16
C LYS A 117 1.76 3.44 21.62
N MET A 118 1.26 2.25 21.94
CA MET A 118 0.93 1.85 23.30
C MET A 118 2.17 1.81 24.22
N ALA A 119 3.29 1.37 23.68
CA ALA A 119 4.54 1.29 24.45
C ALA A 119 5.24 2.66 24.60
N THR A 120 4.85 3.66 23.83
CA THR A 120 5.34 5.06 23.94
C THR A 120 4.41 5.95 24.76
N ASP A 121 3.32 5.44 25.29
CA ASP A 121 2.42 6.19 26.16
C ASP A 121 3.13 6.58 27.48
N GLU A 122 2.79 7.74 28.03
CA GLU A 122 3.40 8.26 29.27
C GLU A 122 3.17 7.34 30.48
N THR A 123 2.13 6.52 30.42
CA THR A 123 1.77 5.55 31.46
C THR A 123 2.49 4.20 31.31
N ALA A 124 3.21 4.00 30.21
CA ALA A 124 3.92 2.76 29.94
C ALA A 124 5.14 2.58 30.85
N THR A 125 5.45 1.35 31.19
CA THR A 125 6.65 1.01 31.98
C THR A 125 7.92 1.34 31.20
N ILE A 126 9.02 1.58 31.91
CA ILE A 126 10.34 1.86 31.28
C ILE A 126 10.75 0.73 30.34
N ASP A 127 10.47 -0.52 30.70
CA ASP A 127 10.76 -1.67 29.83
C ASP A 127 9.92 -1.66 28.56
N ALA A 128 8.65 -1.27 28.64
CA ALA A 128 7.79 -1.13 27.45
C ALA A 128 8.30 -0.03 26.53
N GLN A 129 8.72 1.12 27.07
CA GLN A 129 9.31 2.20 26.30
C GLN A 129 10.62 1.76 25.61
N ALA A 130 11.47 1.02 26.31
CA ALA A 130 12.69 0.45 25.71
C ALA A 130 12.36 -0.50 24.54
N MET A 131 11.33 -1.36 24.71
CA MET A 131 10.85 -2.22 23.63
C MET A 131 10.32 -1.44 22.44
N ALA A 132 9.63 -0.30 22.66
CA ALA A 132 9.16 0.57 21.59
C ALA A 132 10.30 1.10 20.73
N PHE A 133 11.43 1.48 21.32
CA PHE A 133 12.62 1.88 20.58
C PHE A 133 13.15 0.76 19.69
N VAL A 134 13.21 -0.48 20.20
CA VAL A 134 13.64 -1.64 19.41
C VAL A 134 12.71 -1.86 18.22
N TYR A 135 11.39 -1.85 18.41
CA TYR A 135 10.41 -2.00 17.33
C TYR A 135 10.50 -0.88 16.30
N THR A 136 10.73 0.35 16.76
CA THR A 136 10.90 1.49 15.85
C THR A 136 12.16 1.34 15.00
N VAL A 137 13.28 0.88 15.56
CA VAL A 137 14.50 0.60 14.81
C VAL A 137 14.30 -0.51 13.79
N ILE A 138 13.62 -1.60 14.18
CA ILE A 138 13.27 -2.70 13.26
C ILE A 138 12.40 -2.17 12.11
N LEU A 139 11.40 -1.35 12.41
CA LEU A 139 10.54 -0.73 11.41
C LEU A 139 11.33 0.16 10.45
N MET A 140 12.27 0.96 10.96
CA MET A 140 13.16 1.79 10.14
C MET A 140 14.03 0.94 9.20
N ILE A 141 14.58 -0.17 9.68
CA ILE A 141 15.37 -1.09 8.87
C ILE A 141 14.51 -1.71 7.76
N ILE A 142 13.33 -2.25 8.09
CA ILE A 142 12.40 -2.83 7.12
C ILE A 142 12.00 -1.79 6.08
N SER A 143 11.65 -0.57 6.49
CA SER A 143 11.28 0.54 5.61
C SER A 143 12.42 0.92 4.67
N THR A 144 13.64 1.01 5.18
CA THR A 144 14.82 1.34 4.38
C THR A 144 15.11 0.27 3.34
N ILE A 145 15.03 -1.01 3.74
CA ILE A 145 15.21 -2.15 2.82
C ILE A 145 14.12 -2.13 1.74
N ALA A 146 12.86 -1.92 2.11
CA ALA A 146 11.75 -1.88 1.17
C ALA A 146 11.91 -0.75 0.14
N LEU A 147 12.30 0.45 0.59
CA LEU A 147 12.57 1.59 -0.29
C LEU A 147 13.77 1.33 -1.22
N TRP A 148 14.83 0.73 -0.70
CA TRP A 148 16.02 0.39 -1.48
C TRP A 148 15.70 -0.65 -2.56
N LEU A 149 14.98 -1.72 -2.21
CA LEU A 149 14.55 -2.76 -3.14
C LEU A 149 13.61 -2.19 -4.21
N GLY A 150 12.63 -1.38 -3.83
CA GLY A 150 11.71 -0.74 -4.76
C GLY A 150 12.43 0.15 -5.78
N ARG A 151 13.41 0.94 -5.32
CA ARG A 151 14.24 1.78 -6.19
C ARG A 151 15.12 0.94 -7.12
N TYR A 152 15.74 -0.12 -6.59
CA TYR A 152 16.62 -1.00 -7.37
C TYR A 152 15.84 -1.70 -8.49
N HIS A 153 14.68 -2.29 -8.19
CA HIS A 153 13.83 -2.93 -9.19
C HIS A 153 13.25 -1.94 -10.19
N GLY A 154 12.86 -0.74 -9.76
CA GLY A 154 12.40 0.31 -10.66
C GLY A 154 13.45 0.70 -11.71
N ILE A 155 14.71 0.87 -11.30
CA ILE A 155 15.83 1.18 -12.22
C ILE A 155 16.12 0.02 -13.16
N GLN A 156 16.10 -1.22 -12.67
CA GLN A 156 16.33 -2.40 -13.51
C GLN A 156 15.23 -2.58 -14.57
N THR A 157 13.98 -2.33 -14.22
CA THR A 157 12.87 -2.41 -15.17
C THR A 157 13.04 -1.42 -16.31
N ILE A 158 13.46 -0.19 -16.00
CA ILE A 158 13.77 0.83 -17.03
C ILE A 158 14.94 0.38 -17.91
N LYS A 159 16.04 -0.09 -17.31
CA LYS A 159 17.21 -0.55 -18.07
C LYS A 159 16.90 -1.74 -18.99
N SER A 160 16.14 -2.71 -18.51
CA SER A 160 15.76 -3.89 -19.29
C SER A 160 14.85 -3.55 -20.47
N PHE A 161 14.04 -2.50 -20.32
CA PHE A 161 13.18 -1.99 -21.39
C PHE A 161 14.01 -1.39 -22.51
N PHE A 162 14.96 -0.50 -22.21
CA PHE A 162 15.84 0.12 -23.20
C PHE A 162 16.89 -0.84 -23.79
N ALA A 163 17.31 -1.87 -23.06
CA ALA A 163 18.26 -2.87 -23.58
C ALA A 163 17.61 -3.87 -24.55
N LYS A 164 16.30 -3.95 -24.63
CA LYS A 164 15.58 -4.86 -25.52
C LYS A 164 15.25 -4.21 -26.89
N GLU A 165 15.49 -2.91 -27.00
CA GLU A 165 15.24 -2.11 -28.20
C GLU A 165 16.50 -1.91 -29.07
N ASN A 166 17.68 -2.29 -28.56
CA ASN A 166 18.96 -2.38 -29.30
C ASN A 166 19.30 -3.85 -29.63
#